data_eb5f58dfa5d394014f9931cd1c9a375e
#
_entry.id   eb5f58dfa5d394014f9931cd1c9a375e
#
_cell.length_a   1.000
_cell.length_b   1.000
_cell.length_c   1.000
_cell.angle_alpha   90.00
_cell.angle_beta   90.00
_cell.angle_gamma   90.00
#
_symmetry.space_group_name_H-M   'P 1'
#
loop_
_entity.id
_entity.type
_entity.pdbx_description
1 polymer ?
#
loop_
_entity_poly.entity_id
_entity_poly.type
_entity_poly.pdbx_seq_one_letter_code
_entity_poly.pdbx_strand_id
1 'polypeptide(L)'
;SVASTKMSIIYLKERLSITKMQKKSNSPSLREKDPFLAREQQRYDHPLPSREWVIELLQKEGVPLKIEALANKLSITEAEQEFFERRIKAMARDGQVLINRRGAVCAADKLELVKCRVEAHKDGFGFAVPLTPTGQGDFVLYERQMRGLMHGDIVTVRPAGIDRRGRREGQVLDIVERAQKEVVGRFYIERGIAILEPEDKRLNQSIMLEPDSLAAFKPEQGQVVVAEIDSYPDGHRPAVAKLIEVLGDYADSGMEIEIALRKHALPYEFS
;
A
#
# COMPACT_ATOMS: atom_id res chain seq x y z
N SER A 1 -58.99 22.81 -9.89
CA SER A 1 -58.61 22.49 -11.21
C SER A 1 -57.22 21.87 -11.27
N VAL A 2 -57.19 20.65 -11.76
CA VAL A 2 -56.02 19.73 -11.67
C VAL A 2 -54.79 20.20 -12.47
N ALA A 3 -54.97 21.11 -13.43
CA ALA A 3 -53.89 21.64 -14.26
C ALA A 3 -52.97 22.64 -13.52
N SER A 4 -53.55 23.43 -12.61
CA SER A 4 -52.78 24.43 -11.82
C SER A 4 -51.86 23.79 -10.81
N THR A 5 -52.25 22.64 -10.23
CA THR A 5 -51.46 21.91 -9.23
C THR A 5 -50.28 21.18 -9.84
N LYS A 6 -50.44 20.67 -11.11
CA LYS A 6 -49.31 20.00 -11.80
C LYS A 6 -48.22 20.98 -12.24
N MET A 7 -48.58 22.20 -12.64
CA MET A 7 -47.59 23.22 -13.01
C MET A 7 -46.77 23.72 -11.79
N SER A 8 -47.43 23.86 -10.63
CA SER A 8 -46.71 24.22 -9.38
C SER A 8 -45.73 23.16 -8.93
N ILE A 9 -46.00 21.87 -9.12
CA ILE A 9 -45.09 20.77 -8.73
C ILE A 9 -43.88 20.70 -9.67
N ILE A 10 -44.05 20.98 -10.95
CA ILE A 10 -42.95 21.04 -11.93
C ILE A 10 -42.03 22.22 -11.63
N TYR A 11 -42.58 23.40 -11.31
CA TYR A 11 -41.80 24.58 -10.95
C TYR A 11 -41.04 24.42 -9.63
N LEU A 12 -41.61 23.69 -8.64
CA LEU A 12 -40.95 23.36 -7.40
C LEU A 12 -39.84 22.32 -7.60
N LYS A 13 -40.02 21.35 -8.49
CA LYS A 13 -38.97 20.37 -8.81
C LYS A 13 -37.80 20.98 -9.55
N GLU A 14 -38.02 21.90 -10.46
CA GLU A 14 -36.96 22.65 -11.16
C GLU A 14 -36.21 23.57 -10.18
N ARG A 15 -36.88 24.30 -9.28
CA ARG A 15 -36.23 25.11 -8.25
C ARG A 15 -35.42 24.28 -7.25
N LEU A 16 -35.91 23.09 -6.86
CA LEU A 16 -35.17 22.16 -6.00
C LEU A 16 -33.96 21.52 -6.71
N SER A 17 -34.06 21.31 -8.02
CA SER A 17 -32.95 20.85 -8.85
C SER A 17 -31.86 21.94 -8.99
N ILE A 18 -32.25 23.19 -9.21
CA ILE A 18 -31.32 24.34 -9.29
C ILE A 18 -30.68 24.62 -7.93
N THR A 19 -31.41 24.45 -6.81
CA THR A 19 -30.86 24.66 -5.46
C THR A 19 -29.94 23.54 -5.01
N LYS A 20 -30.11 22.31 -5.56
CA LYS A 20 -29.16 21.20 -5.33
C LYS A 20 -27.86 21.33 -6.13
N MET A 21 -27.84 22.08 -7.22
CA MET A 21 -26.62 22.37 -7.98
C MET A 21 -25.75 23.49 -7.37
N GLN A 22 -26.23 24.24 -6.38
CA GLN A 22 -25.51 25.37 -5.78
C GLN A 22 -24.94 25.11 -4.37
N LYS A 23 -24.89 23.85 -3.89
CA LYS A 23 -24.00 23.51 -2.78
C LYS A 23 -22.63 23.04 -3.28
N LYS A 24 -21.98 23.83 -4.14
CA LYS A 24 -20.53 23.80 -4.27
C LYS A 24 -19.96 24.35 -2.97
N SER A 25 -19.18 23.51 -2.28
CA SER A 25 -18.41 23.91 -1.10
C SER A 25 -17.67 25.23 -1.40
N ASN A 26 -17.80 26.20 -0.52
CA ASN A 26 -17.21 27.55 -0.61
C ASN A 26 -15.69 27.52 -0.33
N SER A 27 -15.01 26.40 -0.55
CA SER A 27 -13.55 26.31 -0.51
C SER A 27 -13.01 26.58 -1.92
N PRO A 28 -12.05 27.50 -2.07
CA PRO A 28 -11.46 27.82 -3.36
C PRO A 28 -10.88 26.53 -4.00
N SER A 29 -11.11 26.37 -5.29
CA SER A 29 -10.57 25.23 -6.04
C SER A 29 -9.03 25.22 -5.95
N LEU A 30 -8.40 24.05 -6.10
CA LEU A 30 -6.93 23.97 -6.10
C LEU A 30 -6.30 24.86 -7.18
N ARG A 31 -7.02 25.11 -8.29
CA ARG A 31 -6.61 26.04 -9.34
C ARG A 31 -6.56 27.49 -8.86
N GLU A 32 -7.53 27.92 -8.05
CA GLU A 32 -7.60 29.27 -7.50
C GLU A 32 -6.53 29.54 -6.43
N LYS A 33 -5.92 28.48 -5.89
CA LYS A 33 -4.81 28.54 -4.95
C LYS A 33 -3.43 28.65 -5.61
N ASP A 34 -3.37 28.61 -6.96
CA ASP A 34 -2.12 28.77 -7.71
C ASP A 34 -1.56 30.19 -7.49
N PRO A 35 -0.40 30.34 -6.83
CA PRO A 35 0.20 31.67 -6.57
C PRO A 35 0.58 32.43 -7.85
N PHE A 36 0.72 31.70 -8.96
CA PHE A 36 1.14 32.24 -10.25
C PHE A 36 -0.01 32.40 -11.24
N LEU A 37 -1.26 32.19 -10.80
CA LEU A 37 -2.44 32.26 -11.66
C LEU A 37 -2.56 33.61 -12.36
N ALA A 38 -2.30 34.71 -11.67
CA ALA A 38 -2.34 36.05 -12.23
C ALA A 38 -1.34 36.25 -13.38
N ARG A 39 -0.15 35.66 -13.27
CA ARG A 39 0.87 35.65 -14.34
C ARG A 39 0.39 34.86 -15.57
N GLU A 40 -0.23 33.72 -15.37
CA GLU A 40 -0.77 32.90 -16.47
C GLU A 40 -1.93 33.62 -17.16
N GLN A 41 -2.81 34.31 -16.41
CA GLN A 41 -3.92 35.11 -16.93
C GLN A 41 -3.45 36.28 -17.82
N GLN A 42 -2.31 36.88 -17.51
CA GLN A 42 -1.74 37.95 -18.32
C GLN A 42 -1.12 37.47 -19.64
N ARG A 43 -0.72 36.20 -19.72
CA ARG A 43 0.01 35.62 -20.86
C ARG A 43 -0.88 34.86 -21.83
N TYR A 44 -2.00 34.32 -21.35
CA TYR A 44 -2.85 33.42 -22.13
C TYR A 44 -4.33 33.74 -21.95
N ASP A 45 -5.08 33.70 -23.03
CA ASP A 45 -6.53 33.91 -23.03
C ASP A 45 -7.25 32.78 -22.24
N HIS A 46 -6.68 31.58 -22.25
CA HIS A 46 -7.15 30.42 -21.49
C HIS A 46 -6.05 29.96 -20.53
N PRO A 47 -5.94 30.57 -19.32
CA PRO A 47 -4.86 30.27 -18.39
C PRO A 47 -5.02 28.89 -17.77
N LEU A 48 -4.03 28.05 -17.97
CA LEU A 48 -3.89 26.77 -17.27
C LEU A 48 -3.15 26.96 -15.95
N PRO A 49 -3.27 26.02 -14.99
CA PRO A 49 -2.44 26.05 -13.79
C PRO A 49 -0.96 26.15 -14.13
N SER A 50 -0.22 26.97 -13.38
CA SER A 50 1.20 27.21 -13.62
C SER A 50 2.02 25.89 -13.52
N ARG A 51 3.17 25.86 -14.17
CA ARG A 51 4.07 24.69 -14.08
C ARG A 51 4.53 24.47 -12.64
N GLU A 52 4.85 25.53 -11.96
CA GLU A 52 5.28 25.53 -10.57
C GLU A 52 4.21 24.93 -9.64
N TRP A 53 2.96 25.31 -9.84
CA TRP A 53 1.83 24.79 -9.06
C TRP A 53 1.58 23.30 -9.32
N VAL A 54 1.71 22.86 -10.57
CA VAL A 54 1.63 21.45 -10.93
C VAL A 54 2.73 20.65 -10.23
N ILE A 55 3.97 21.16 -10.21
CA ILE A 55 5.10 20.49 -9.53
C ILE A 55 4.85 20.42 -8.03
N GLU A 56 4.42 21.52 -7.39
CA GLU A 56 4.13 21.58 -5.96
C GLU A 56 3.03 20.58 -5.58
N LEU A 57 1.96 20.49 -6.38
CA LEU A 57 0.91 19.50 -6.16
C LEU A 57 1.44 18.07 -6.27
N LEU A 58 2.25 17.76 -7.27
CA LEU A 58 2.85 16.42 -7.43
C LEU A 58 3.80 16.08 -6.28
N GLN A 59 4.57 17.05 -5.79
CA GLN A 59 5.44 16.88 -4.63
C GLN A 59 4.63 16.62 -3.34
N LYS A 60 3.54 17.34 -3.15
CA LYS A 60 2.63 17.17 -2.01
C LYS A 60 1.94 15.81 -2.02
N GLU A 61 1.52 15.32 -3.18
CA GLU A 61 0.91 13.99 -3.31
C GLU A 61 1.93 12.87 -3.04
N GLY A 62 3.20 13.07 -3.38
CA GLY A 62 4.31 12.14 -3.11
C GLY A 62 4.21 10.80 -3.84
N VAL A 63 3.28 10.66 -4.80
CA VAL A 63 3.07 9.48 -5.64
C VAL A 63 2.76 9.91 -7.07
N PRO A 64 3.09 9.08 -8.09
CA PRO A 64 2.70 9.36 -9.46
C PRO A 64 1.17 9.39 -9.63
N LEU A 65 0.66 10.42 -10.29
CA LEU A 65 -0.76 10.59 -10.63
C LEU A 65 -1.00 10.39 -12.12
N LYS A 66 -2.10 9.75 -12.49
CA LYS A 66 -2.55 9.77 -13.90
C LYS A 66 -2.91 11.19 -14.31
N ILE A 67 -2.70 11.52 -15.59
CA ILE A 67 -2.95 12.87 -16.12
C ILE A 67 -4.41 13.27 -15.88
N GLU A 68 -5.36 12.35 -16.05
CA GLU A 68 -6.79 12.59 -15.80
C GLU A 68 -7.06 12.91 -14.32
N ALA A 69 -6.41 12.18 -13.40
CA ALA A 69 -6.56 12.44 -11.96
C ALA A 69 -5.98 13.79 -11.56
N LEU A 70 -4.84 14.16 -12.15
CA LEU A 70 -4.20 15.46 -11.96
C LEU A 70 -5.06 16.59 -12.52
N ALA A 71 -5.62 16.41 -13.73
CA ALA A 71 -6.55 17.34 -14.37
C ALA A 71 -7.80 17.58 -13.51
N ASN A 72 -8.41 16.51 -12.99
CA ASN A 72 -9.57 16.59 -12.11
C ASN A 72 -9.26 17.37 -10.82
N LYS A 73 -8.11 17.11 -10.18
CA LYS A 73 -7.68 17.85 -8.99
C LYS A 73 -7.48 19.34 -9.25
N LEU A 74 -6.98 19.68 -10.43
CA LEU A 74 -6.73 21.07 -10.86
C LEU A 74 -7.95 21.73 -11.52
N SER A 75 -9.10 21.05 -11.52
CA SER A 75 -10.35 21.56 -12.12
C SER A 75 -10.17 21.96 -13.58
N ILE A 76 -9.42 21.15 -14.35
CA ILE A 76 -9.26 21.31 -15.78
C ILE A 76 -10.57 20.90 -16.48
N THR A 77 -11.10 21.77 -17.30
CA THR A 77 -12.33 21.51 -18.07
C THR A 77 -12.02 20.60 -19.27
N GLU A 78 -13.06 19.97 -19.82
CA GLU A 78 -12.92 19.12 -21.01
C GLU A 78 -12.29 19.86 -22.21
N ALA A 79 -12.66 21.13 -22.40
CA ALA A 79 -12.08 21.98 -23.43
C ALA A 79 -10.58 22.31 -23.22
N GLU A 80 -10.10 22.24 -21.99
CA GLU A 80 -8.71 22.51 -21.63
C GLU A 80 -7.85 21.24 -21.59
N GLN A 81 -8.45 20.05 -21.61
CA GLN A 81 -7.77 18.77 -21.43
C GLN A 81 -6.57 18.59 -22.35
N GLU A 82 -6.78 18.84 -23.66
CA GLU A 82 -5.71 18.69 -24.66
C GLU A 82 -4.54 19.65 -24.40
N PHE A 83 -4.83 20.90 -24.05
CA PHE A 83 -3.80 21.89 -23.74
C PHE A 83 -3.04 21.54 -22.48
N PHE A 84 -3.74 21.01 -21.47
CA PHE A 84 -3.12 20.54 -20.25
C PHE A 84 -2.18 19.35 -20.49
N GLU A 85 -2.60 18.36 -21.26
CA GLU A 85 -1.76 17.23 -21.64
C GLU A 85 -0.51 17.67 -22.40
N ARG A 86 -0.63 18.63 -23.33
CA ARG A 86 0.52 19.22 -24.03
C ARG A 86 1.47 19.91 -23.05
N ARG A 87 0.94 20.64 -22.05
CA ARG A 87 1.75 21.26 -20.98
C ARG A 87 2.52 20.21 -20.20
N ILE A 88 1.88 19.12 -19.76
CA ILE A 88 2.54 18.04 -19.03
C ILE A 88 3.63 17.37 -19.88
N LYS A 89 3.37 17.09 -21.16
CA LYS A 89 4.37 16.54 -22.08
C LYS A 89 5.57 17.49 -22.28
N ALA A 90 5.31 18.80 -22.35
CA ALA A 90 6.38 19.79 -22.42
C ALA A 90 7.21 19.83 -21.13
N MET A 91 6.55 19.78 -19.95
CA MET A 91 7.23 19.70 -18.65
C MET A 91 8.09 18.44 -18.54
N ALA A 92 7.63 17.31 -19.09
CA ALA A 92 8.40 16.06 -19.11
C ALA A 92 9.65 16.18 -20.02
N ARG A 93 9.51 16.77 -21.20
CA ARG A 93 10.63 17.04 -22.11
C ARG A 93 11.66 17.98 -21.50
N ASP A 94 11.18 18.97 -20.71
CA ASP A 94 12.04 19.95 -20.04
C ASP A 94 12.62 19.40 -18.72
N GLY A 95 12.36 18.11 -18.36
CA GLY A 95 12.89 17.45 -17.18
C GLY A 95 12.26 17.88 -15.85
N GLN A 96 11.13 18.59 -15.86
CA GLN A 96 10.43 19.07 -14.67
C GLN A 96 9.54 18.01 -14.01
N VAL A 97 9.02 17.08 -14.82
CA VAL A 97 8.22 15.93 -14.38
C VAL A 97 8.69 14.68 -15.09
N LEU A 98 8.38 13.52 -14.52
CA LEU A 98 8.60 12.21 -15.13
C LEU A 98 7.25 11.57 -15.43
N ILE A 99 7.13 10.92 -16.59
CA ILE A 99 5.96 10.12 -16.95
C ILE A 99 6.40 8.65 -16.95
N ASN A 100 5.78 7.83 -16.10
CA ASN A 100 6.10 6.42 -16.01
C ASN A 100 5.46 5.61 -17.16
N ARG A 101 5.80 4.30 -17.26
CA ARG A 101 5.25 3.41 -18.31
C ARG A 101 3.73 3.25 -18.28
N ARG A 102 3.06 3.59 -17.17
CA ARG A 102 1.60 3.56 -16.99
C ARG A 102 0.93 4.90 -17.31
N GLY A 103 1.70 5.88 -17.81
CA GLY A 103 1.21 7.22 -18.10
C GLY A 103 0.95 8.08 -16.87
N ALA A 104 1.46 7.70 -15.70
CA ALA A 104 1.34 8.51 -14.50
C ALA A 104 2.53 9.48 -14.36
N VAL A 105 2.26 10.69 -13.89
CA VAL A 105 3.16 11.83 -13.79
C VAL A 105 3.62 12.00 -12.35
N CYS A 106 4.91 12.27 -12.14
CA CYS A 106 5.48 12.67 -10.84
C CYS A 106 6.49 13.81 -11.04
N ALA A 107 6.77 14.56 -9.98
CA ALA A 107 7.84 15.57 -10.00
C ALA A 107 9.19 14.88 -10.22
N ALA A 108 10.07 15.50 -11.03
CA ALA A 108 11.34 14.87 -11.45
C ALA A 108 12.34 14.71 -10.29
N ASP A 109 12.27 15.56 -9.29
CA ASP A 109 13.24 15.68 -8.20
C ASP A 109 12.92 14.85 -6.94
N LYS A 110 11.80 14.07 -6.94
CA LYS A 110 11.38 13.30 -5.76
C LYS A 110 10.74 11.95 -6.07
N LEU A 111 11.50 11.01 -6.62
CA LEU A 111 11.28 9.60 -6.37
C LEU A 111 12.08 9.20 -5.11
N GLU A 112 11.74 9.77 -3.97
CA GLU A 112 12.36 9.37 -2.71
C GLU A 112 11.99 7.92 -2.41
N LEU A 113 13.01 7.08 -2.27
CA LEU A 113 12.85 5.74 -1.74
C LEU A 113 12.52 5.84 -0.25
N VAL A 114 11.46 5.18 0.17
CA VAL A 114 10.99 5.23 1.55
C VAL A 114 11.32 3.92 2.24
N LYS A 115 12.03 3.98 3.37
CA LYS A 115 12.21 2.82 4.24
C LYS A 115 10.92 2.58 5.03
N CYS A 116 10.38 1.38 4.92
CA CYS A 116 9.12 0.99 5.53
C CYS A 116 9.25 -0.33 6.28
N ARG A 117 8.36 -0.52 7.25
CA ARG A 117 8.11 -1.81 7.89
C ARG A 117 6.91 -2.48 7.23
N VAL A 118 7.01 -3.76 6.96
CA VAL A 118 5.91 -4.55 6.40
C VAL A 118 4.94 -4.95 7.51
N GLU A 119 3.69 -4.53 7.36
CA GLU A 119 2.57 -5.01 8.16
C GLU A 119 1.70 -5.92 7.31
N ALA A 120 1.89 -7.23 7.48
CA ALA A 120 1.13 -8.23 6.74
C ALA A 120 -0.26 -8.44 7.34
N HIS A 121 -1.23 -8.70 6.47
CA HIS A 121 -2.60 -9.05 6.84
C HIS A 121 -2.86 -10.54 6.57
N LYS A 122 -3.70 -11.16 7.40
CA LYS A 122 -4.08 -12.59 7.28
C LYS A 122 -4.65 -12.96 5.90
N ASP A 123 -5.22 -12.01 5.17
CA ASP A 123 -5.83 -12.23 3.85
C ASP A 123 -4.82 -12.11 2.69
N GLY A 124 -3.51 -12.07 2.98
CA GLY A 124 -2.45 -12.14 1.98
C GLY A 124 -1.96 -10.81 1.40
N PHE A 125 -2.63 -9.71 1.68
CA PHE A 125 -2.11 -8.37 1.39
C PHE A 125 -1.39 -7.79 2.60
N GLY A 126 -0.77 -6.61 2.45
CA GLY A 126 -0.13 -5.92 3.55
C GLY A 126 0.02 -4.43 3.29
N PHE A 127 0.69 -3.78 4.22
CA PHE A 127 1.05 -2.37 4.13
C PHE A 127 2.55 -2.20 4.37
N ALA A 128 3.13 -1.25 3.68
CA ALA A 128 4.47 -0.76 4.00
C ALA A 128 4.31 0.56 4.75
N VAL A 129 4.58 0.51 6.05
CA VAL A 129 4.47 1.65 6.96
C VAL A 129 5.80 2.37 7.02
N PRO A 130 5.89 3.65 6.64
CA PRO A 130 7.13 4.41 6.68
C PRO A 130 7.74 4.44 8.08
N LEU A 131 9.05 4.17 8.21
CA LEU A 131 9.77 4.23 9.49
C LEU A 131 9.87 5.67 10.01
N THR A 132 9.93 6.63 9.11
CA THR A 132 9.86 8.06 9.44
C THR A 132 8.51 8.59 8.98
N PRO A 133 7.72 9.24 9.85
CA PRO A 133 6.43 9.79 9.47
C PRO A 133 6.57 10.78 8.30
N THR A 134 5.96 10.46 7.18
CA THR A 134 5.98 11.31 5.97
C THR A 134 4.78 12.24 5.90
N GLY A 135 3.78 12.04 6.79
CA GLY A 135 2.49 12.73 6.73
C GLY A 135 1.59 12.29 5.56
N GLN A 136 2.05 11.34 4.75
CA GLN A 136 1.37 10.90 3.52
C GLN A 136 0.68 9.52 3.64
N GLY A 137 0.82 8.85 4.80
CA GLY A 137 0.22 7.53 5.07
C GLY A 137 1.01 6.34 4.49
N ASP A 138 0.44 5.15 4.66
CA ASP A 138 1.08 3.88 4.33
C ASP A 138 0.90 3.51 2.85
N PHE A 139 1.76 2.60 2.36
CA PHE A 139 1.63 2.04 1.02
C PHE A 139 0.94 0.68 1.09
N VAL A 140 -0.05 0.45 0.22
CA VAL A 140 -0.63 -0.89 0.08
C VAL A 140 0.32 -1.79 -0.71
N LEU A 141 0.51 -3.01 -0.19
CA LEU A 141 1.25 -4.10 -0.82
C LEU A 141 0.26 -5.22 -1.17
N TYR A 142 0.16 -5.54 -2.45
CA TYR A 142 -0.73 -6.59 -2.90
C TYR A 142 -0.13 -7.98 -2.72
N GLU A 143 -0.96 -9.01 -2.73
CA GLU A 143 -0.58 -10.42 -2.52
C GLU A 143 0.68 -10.84 -3.30
N ARG A 144 0.80 -10.44 -4.56
CA ARG A 144 1.96 -10.76 -5.38
C ARG A 144 3.29 -10.27 -4.79
N GLN A 145 3.28 -9.07 -4.17
CA GLN A 145 4.47 -8.51 -3.51
C GLN A 145 4.72 -9.19 -2.16
N MET A 146 3.64 -9.53 -1.46
CA MET A 146 3.70 -10.17 -0.15
C MET A 146 4.27 -11.59 -0.20
N ARG A 147 4.26 -12.28 -1.34
CA ARG A 147 4.82 -13.65 -1.47
C ARG A 147 6.31 -13.75 -1.13
N GLY A 148 7.07 -12.68 -1.31
CA GLY A 148 8.50 -12.62 -0.97
C GLY A 148 8.79 -11.94 0.36
N LEU A 149 7.76 -11.51 1.10
CA LEU A 149 7.88 -10.72 2.31
C LEU A 149 7.31 -11.46 3.51
N MET A 150 7.80 -11.10 4.69
CA MET A 150 7.25 -11.53 5.97
C MET A 150 6.84 -10.32 6.81
N HIS A 151 5.91 -10.55 7.74
CA HIS A 151 5.51 -9.50 8.68
C HIS A 151 6.70 -8.99 9.49
N GLY A 152 6.84 -7.67 9.55
CA GLY A 152 7.92 -6.99 10.27
C GLY A 152 9.16 -6.67 9.43
N ASP A 153 9.33 -7.27 8.23
CA ASP A 153 10.47 -7.00 7.36
C ASP A 153 10.64 -5.49 7.12
N ILE A 154 11.89 -5.03 7.10
CA ILE A 154 12.21 -3.67 6.69
C ILE A 154 12.56 -3.67 5.21
N VAL A 155 11.84 -2.84 4.47
CA VAL A 155 11.92 -2.79 3.00
C VAL A 155 12.14 -1.38 2.49
N THR A 156 12.72 -1.28 1.31
CA THR A 156 12.78 -0.02 0.55
C THR A 156 11.65 0.00 -0.46
N VAL A 157 10.80 1.01 -0.37
CA VAL A 157 9.60 1.16 -1.22
C VAL A 157 9.74 2.40 -2.09
N ARG A 158 9.41 2.24 -3.36
CA ARG A 158 9.21 3.34 -4.30
C ARG A 158 7.71 3.61 -4.44
N PRO A 159 7.25 4.86 -4.25
CA PRO A 159 5.86 5.23 -4.56
C PRO A 159 5.51 4.87 -6.01
N ALA A 160 4.38 4.22 -6.24
CA ALA A 160 3.98 3.71 -7.56
C ALA A 160 2.71 4.36 -8.12
N GLY A 161 1.85 4.91 -7.26
CA GLY A 161 0.62 5.57 -7.66
C GLY A 161 -0.44 5.53 -6.57
N ILE A 162 -1.69 5.72 -7.00
CA ILE A 162 -2.88 5.61 -6.16
C ILE A 162 -3.80 4.57 -6.80
N ASP A 163 -4.33 3.65 -5.99
CA ASP A 163 -5.26 2.63 -6.46
C ASP A 163 -6.68 3.22 -6.66
N ARG A 164 -7.60 2.38 -7.16
CA ARG A 164 -9.00 2.79 -7.40
C ARG A 164 -9.77 3.17 -6.13
N ARG A 165 -9.26 2.79 -4.96
CA ARG A 165 -9.84 3.10 -3.65
C ARG A 165 -9.19 4.33 -3.00
N GLY A 166 -8.28 5.01 -3.70
CA GLY A 166 -7.56 6.17 -3.19
C GLY A 166 -6.39 5.84 -2.27
N ARG A 167 -5.95 4.56 -2.18
CA ARG A 167 -4.83 4.16 -1.36
C ARG A 167 -3.53 4.30 -2.14
N ARG A 168 -2.47 4.72 -1.46
CA ARG A 168 -1.13 4.81 -2.06
C ARG A 168 -0.58 3.43 -2.37
N GLU A 169 -0.12 3.21 -3.58
CA GLU A 169 0.56 1.99 -4.00
C GLU A 169 2.07 2.14 -3.83
N GLY A 170 2.71 1.11 -3.25
CA GLY A 170 4.15 1.00 -3.16
C GLY A 170 4.69 -0.13 -4.03
N GLN A 171 5.88 0.05 -4.59
CA GLN A 171 6.67 -1.02 -5.19
C GLN A 171 7.86 -1.31 -4.29
N VAL A 172 7.93 -2.50 -3.74
CA VAL A 172 9.10 -2.97 -2.99
C VAL A 172 10.25 -3.18 -3.96
N LEU A 173 11.38 -2.55 -3.67
CA LEU A 173 12.60 -2.65 -4.48
C LEU A 173 13.62 -3.57 -3.82
N ASP A 174 13.72 -3.52 -2.50
CA ASP A 174 14.72 -4.27 -1.76
C ASP A 174 14.22 -4.59 -0.35
N ILE A 175 14.74 -5.67 0.23
CA ILE A 175 14.51 -6.09 1.61
C ILE A 175 15.79 -5.78 2.39
N VAL A 176 15.72 -4.77 3.24
CA VAL A 176 16.87 -4.26 4.01
C VAL A 176 17.18 -5.16 5.20
N GLU A 177 16.10 -5.65 5.86
CA GLU A 177 16.23 -6.48 7.07
C GLU A 177 15.07 -7.46 7.16
N ARG A 178 15.36 -8.71 7.51
CA ARG A 178 14.38 -9.73 7.83
C ARG A 178 14.06 -9.71 9.32
N ALA A 179 12.78 -9.57 9.65
CA ALA A 179 12.34 -9.50 11.04
C ALA A 179 12.19 -10.88 11.67
N GLN A 180 11.72 -11.86 10.91
CA GLN A 180 11.46 -13.21 11.41
C GLN A 180 12.71 -14.06 11.26
N LYS A 181 13.30 -14.49 12.38
CA LYS A 181 14.42 -15.45 12.41
C LYS A 181 13.94 -16.83 12.80
N GLU A 182 13.02 -16.86 13.74
CA GLU A 182 12.37 -18.06 14.24
C GLU A 182 10.86 -17.96 14.07
N VAL A 183 10.22 -19.10 13.87
CA VAL A 183 8.76 -19.18 13.72
C VAL A 183 8.23 -20.29 14.60
N VAL A 184 7.17 -19.99 15.35
CA VAL A 184 6.39 -20.95 16.10
C VAL A 184 5.18 -21.34 15.28
N GLY A 185 4.90 -22.62 15.20
CA GLY A 185 3.76 -23.12 14.45
C GLY A 185 3.47 -24.58 14.71
N ARG A 186 2.47 -25.11 14.01
CA ARG A 186 2.11 -26.52 14.09
C ARG A 186 2.78 -27.31 12.99
N PHE A 187 3.30 -28.47 13.39
CA PHE A 187 3.90 -29.41 12.46
C PHE A 187 2.85 -30.26 11.75
N TYR A 188 2.97 -30.36 10.44
CA TYR A 188 2.16 -31.24 9.61
C TYR A 188 2.98 -31.92 8.51
N ILE A 189 2.51 -33.07 8.05
CA ILE A 189 3.00 -33.72 6.83
C ILE A 189 1.88 -33.66 5.80
N GLU A 190 2.10 -32.93 4.73
CA GLU A 190 1.18 -32.84 3.60
C GLU A 190 1.84 -33.40 2.35
N ARG A 191 1.23 -34.45 1.76
CA ARG A 191 1.74 -35.11 0.54
C ARG A 191 3.22 -35.53 0.63
N GLY A 192 3.66 -35.94 1.82
CA GLY A 192 5.04 -36.34 2.07
C GLY A 192 6.03 -35.20 2.31
N ILE A 193 5.55 -33.95 2.35
CA ILE A 193 6.36 -32.79 2.66
C ILE A 193 6.06 -32.34 4.09
N ALA A 194 7.12 -32.15 4.89
CA ALA A 194 6.99 -31.61 6.23
C ALA A 194 6.85 -30.10 6.16
N ILE A 195 5.81 -29.58 6.81
CA ILE A 195 5.50 -28.17 6.86
C ILE A 195 5.26 -27.70 8.30
N LEU A 196 5.55 -26.43 8.55
CA LEU A 196 5.15 -25.69 9.73
C LEU A 196 4.07 -24.70 9.31
N GLU A 197 2.89 -24.80 9.92
CA GLU A 197 1.84 -23.80 9.80
C GLU A 197 1.99 -22.76 10.92
N PRO A 198 2.35 -21.49 10.61
CA PRO A 198 2.62 -20.50 11.62
C PRO A 198 1.41 -20.21 12.51
N GLU A 199 1.62 -20.06 13.83
CA GLU A 199 0.60 -19.58 14.78
C GLU A 199 0.28 -18.09 14.57
N ASP A 200 1.25 -17.31 14.09
CA ASP A 200 0.98 -15.93 13.70
C ASP A 200 0.30 -15.88 12.32
N LYS A 201 -0.98 -15.59 12.30
CA LYS A 201 -1.79 -15.53 11.08
C LYS A 201 -1.37 -14.42 10.09
N ARG A 202 -0.50 -13.51 10.51
CA ARG A 202 0.14 -12.53 9.61
C ARG A 202 1.21 -13.18 8.74
N LEU A 203 1.76 -14.34 9.18
CA LEU A 203 2.60 -15.20 8.37
C LEU A 203 1.70 -16.22 7.66
N ASN A 204 1.02 -15.79 6.63
CA ASN A 204 -0.02 -16.57 5.95
C ASN A 204 0.51 -17.60 4.94
N GLN A 205 1.79 -17.95 5.02
CA GLN A 205 2.46 -18.93 4.18
C GLN A 205 2.97 -20.09 5.04
N SER A 206 2.71 -21.32 4.61
CA SER A 206 3.33 -22.49 5.21
C SER A 206 4.84 -22.47 4.96
N ILE A 207 5.61 -22.89 5.94
CA ILE A 207 7.07 -22.96 5.91
C ILE A 207 7.47 -24.42 5.72
N MET A 208 8.31 -24.73 4.76
CA MET A 208 8.85 -26.07 4.57
C MET A 208 9.90 -26.37 5.65
N LEU A 209 9.90 -27.60 6.17
CA LEU A 209 10.90 -28.03 7.15
C LEU A 209 11.94 -28.95 6.48
N GLU A 210 13.21 -28.71 6.79
CA GLU A 210 14.29 -29.56 6.30
C GLU A 210 14.20 -30.98 6.86
N PRO A 211 14.30 -32.02 6.02
CA PRO A 211 14.18 -33.43 6.45
C PRO A 211 15.21 -33.84 7.52
N ASP A 212 16.43 -33.33 7.41
CA ASP A 212 17.51 -33.69 8.34
C ASP A 212 17.23 -33.22 9.77
N SER A 213 16.62 -32.05 9.93
CA SER A 213 16.24 -31.53 11.25
C SER A 213 15.12 -32.38 11.90
N LEU A 214 14.23 -32.94 11.10
CA LEU A 214 13.14 -33.79 11.59
C LEU A 214 13.63 -35.11 12.19
N ALA A 215 14.72 -35.70 11.67
CA ALA A 215 15.27 -36.94 12.16
C ALA A 215 15.73 -36.84 13.63
N ALA A 216 16.22 -35.65 14.03
CA ALA A 216 16.68 -35.39 15.40
C ALA A 216 15.53 -35.27 16.41
N PHE A 217 14.45 -34.59 16.03
CA PHE A 217 13.36 -34.20 16.94
C PHE A 217 12.13 -35.11 16.86
N LYS A 218 11.89 -35.76 15.72
CA LYS A 218 10.75 -36.68 15.45
C LYS A 218 9.40 -36.13 15.90
N PRO A 219 9.01 -34.92 15.45
CA PRO A 219 7.76 -34.30 15.87
C PRO A 219 6.56 -35.13 15.40
N GLU A 220 5.50 -35.15 16.21
CA GLU A 220 4.22 -35.72 15.87
C GLU A 220 3.31 -34.70 15.19
N GLN A 221 2.42 -35.17 14.32
CA GLN A 221 1.51 -34.32 13.57
C GLN A 221 0.60 -33.51 14.50
N GLY A 222 0.52 -32.19 14.30
CA GLY A 222 -0.25 -31.28 15.12
C GLY A 222 0.49 -30.68 16.31
N GLN A 223 1.67 -31.20 16.65
CA GLN A 223 2.47 -30.62 17.73
C GLN A 223 2.96 -29.21 17.42
N VAL A 224 3.10 -28.41 18.45
CA VAL A 224 3.68 -27.08 18.39
C VAL A 224 5.19 -27.18 18.36
N VAL A 225 5.80 -26.56 17.40
CA VAL A 225 7.23 -26.61 17.15
C VAL A 225 7.80 -25.21 16.93
N VAL A 226 9.10 -25.07 17.16
CA VAL A 226 9.88 -23.87 16.83
C VAL A 226 10.88 -24.24 15.73
N ALA A 227 10.94 -23.41 14.71
CA ALA A 227 11.89 -23.59 13.62
C ALA A 227 12.62 -22.28 13.31
N GLU A 228 13.91 -22.41 13.03
CA GLU A 228 14.77 -21.31 12.58
C GLU A 228 14.71 -21.22 11.05
N ILE A 229 14.47 -20.03 10.51
CA ILE A 229 14.39 -19.82 9.05
C ILE A 229 15.81 -19.91 8.47
N ASP A 230 16.03 -20.87 7.60
CA ASP A 230 17.26 -21.05 6.83
C ASP A 230 17.20 -20.29 5.49
N SER A 231 16.06 -20.36 4.80
CA SER A 231 15.84 -19.71 3.53
C SER A 231 14.50 -18.98 3.52
N TYR A 232 14.57 -17.68 3.21
CA TYR A 232 13.38 -16.82 3.15
C TYR A 232 12.60 -16.99 1.85
N PRO A 233 11.28 -16.68 1.83
CA PRO A 233 10.50 -16.74 0.59
C PRO A 233 11.02 -15.71 -0.42
N ASP A 234 11.03 -16.06 -1.70
CA ASP A 234 11.49 -15.19 -2.80
C ASP A 234 10.35 -14.82 -3.79
N GLY A 235 9.11 -15.13 -3.45
CA GLY A 235 7.92 -14.94 -4.30
C GLY A 235 7.64 -16.13 -5.23
N HIS A 236 8.59 -17.04 -5.44
CA HIS A 236 8.46 -18.27 -6.22
C HIS A 236 8.59 -19.52 -5.36
N ARG A 237 9.41 -19.45 -4.32
CA ARG A 237 9.69 -20.53 -3.39
C ARG A 237 9.19 -20.16 -2.00
N PRO A 238 8.59 -21.11 -1.26
CA PRO A 238 8.24 -20.90 0.14
C PRO A 238 9.52 -20.77 1.00
N ALA A 239 9.36 -20.26 2.21
CA ALA A 239 10.42 -20.28 3.20
C ALA A 239 10.77 -21.75 3.57
N VAL A 240 12.03 -21.97 3.88
CA VAL A 240 12.54 -23.24 4.42
C VAL A 240 13.15 -22.99 5.80
N ALA A 241 12.84 -23.85 6.76
CA ALA A 241 13.33 -23.73 8.12
C ALA A 241 13.84 -25.04 8.69
N LYS A 242 14.72 -24.94 9.67
CA LYS A 242 15.22 -26.06 10.46
C LYS A 242 14.44 -26.15 11.75
N LEU A 243 13.93 -27.33 12.07
CA LEU A 243 13.33 -27.58 13.36
C LEU A 243 14.38 -27.47 14.47
N ILE A 244 14.13 -26.64 15.47
CA ILE A 244 15.07 -26.44 16.59
C ILE A 244 14.48 -26.89 17.93
N GLU A 245 13.14 -27.00 18.05
CA GLU A 245 12.48 -27.40 19.30
C GLU A 245 11.10 -27.97 19.04
N VAL A 246 10.68 -28.93 19.85
CA VAL A 246 9.30 -29.42 19.92
C VAL A 246 8.75 -29.01 21.29
N LEU A 247 7.72 -28.17 21.30
CA LEU A 247 7.13 -27.66 22.56
C LEU A 247 6.12 -28.64 23.16
N GLY A 248 5.46 -29.46 22.34
CA GLY A 248 4.49 -30.45 22.76
C GLY A 248 3.13 -30.30 22.09
N ASP A 249 2.11 -30.87 22.72
CA ASP A 249 0.76 -30.84 22.15
C ASP A 249 0.09 -29.48 22.38
N TYR A 250 -0.65 -29.01 21.39
CA TYR A 250 -1.36 -27.73 21.49
C TYR A 250 -2.32 -27.66 22.68
N ALA A 251 -2.89 -28.78 23.08
CA ALA A 251 -3.82 -28.89 24.20
C ALA A 251 -3.13 -28.91 25.58
N ASP A 252 -1.78 -28.93 25.63
CA ASP A 252 -1.05 -28.93 26.90
C ASP A 252 -1.26 -27.65 27.68
N SER A 253 -1.35 -27.82 29.02
CA SER A 253 -1.53 -26.67 29.90
C SER A 253 -0.36 -25.70 29.79
N GLY A 254 -0.65 -24.42 29.54
CA GLY A 254 0.35 -23.38 29.38
C GLY A 254 0.91 -23.20 27.97
N MET A 255 0.56 -24.04 27.01
CA MET A 255 1.06 -23.96 25.63
C MET A 255 0.73 -22.60 24.97
N GLU A 256 -0.44 -22.02 25.24
CA GLU A 256 -0.80 -20.69 24.71
C GLU A 256 0.15 -19.60 25.21
N ILE A 257 0.61 -19.70 26.47
CA ILE A 257 1.56 -18.76 27.07
C ILE A 257 2.93 -18.95 26.41
N GLU A 258 3.37 -20.20 26.24
CA GLU A 258 4.64 -20.54 25.61
C GLU A 258 4.70 -20.02 24.16
N ILE A 259 3.65 -20.24 23.37
CA ILE A 259 3.50 -19.72 22.02
C ILE A 259 3.58 -18.18 22.03
N ALA A 260 2.89 -17.52 22.96
CA ALA A 260 2.89 -16.06 23.04
C ALA A 260 4.29 -15.50 23.39
N LEU A 261 5.01 -16.13 24.30
CA LEU A 261 6.37 -15.72 24.68
C LEU A 261 7.34 -15.82 23.49
N ARG A 262 7.30 -16.96 22.77
CA ARG A 262 8.13 -17.20 21.60
C ARG A 262 7.79 -16.25 20.44
N LYS A 263 6.50 -16.08 20.17
CA LYS A 263 6.01 -15.19 19.11
C LYS A 263 6.46 -13.74 19.27
N HIS A 264 6.59 -13.28 20.51
CA HIS A 264 7.00 -11.90 20.83
C HIS A 264 8.47 -11.78 21.23
N ALA A 265 9.26 -12.85 21.08
CA ALA A 265 10.66 -12.91 21.49
C ALA A 265 10.90 -12.45 22.94
N LEU A 266 9.96 -12.77 23.82
CA LEU A 266 10.06 -12.46 25.25
C LEU A 266 10.88 -13.55 25.97
N PRO A 267 11.59 -13.20 27.09
CA PRO A 267 12.27 -14.20 27.89
C PRO A 267 11.27 -15.24 28.39
N TYR A 268 11.56 -16.52 28.17
CA TYR A 268 10.71 -17.66 28.57
C TYR A 268 11.40 -18.59 29.57
N GLU A 269 12.68 -18.44 29.80
CA GLU A 269 13.40 -19.12 30.85
C GLU A 269 13.41 -18.26 32.09
N PHE A 270 12.73 -18.71 33.14
CA PHE A 270 12.82 -18.14 34.48
C PHE A 270 13.97 -18.82 35.18
N SER A 271 15.00 -18.06 35.54
CA SER A 271 16.15 -18.49 36.33
C SER A 271 15.78 -18.82 37.80
#